data_5f0b15c57f017d257191143d8c95617e
#
_entry.id   5f0b15c57f017d257191143d8c95617e
#
_cell.length_a   1.000
_cell.length_b   1.000
_cell.length_c   1.000
_cell.angle_alpha   90.00
_cell.angle_beta   90.00
_cell.angle_gamma   90.00
#
_symmetry.space_group_name_H-M   'P 1'
#
loop_
_entity.id
_entity.type
_entity.pdbx_description
1 polymer ?
#
loop_
_entity_poly.entity_id
_entity_poly.type
_entity_poly.pdbx_seq_one_letter_code
_entity_poly.pdbx_strand_id
1 'polypeptide(L)'
;MSIDSVIDAWNQADPAAIHPTRGISEDAYRISGENQAALLSTILPAGCKVVDFGCGDGRVAIPLAGLGYEVTAADGSQVMLDRLTEAAPDVPTVLTDGTDLADQLGRKTDAVISLAVLIHHSYESAERIIEGLRAAVRVNGLLVLDWPVADEPAEGAGWISVTTWSRDRQDELCQRIGLKRLDQAGSPWPIFRAVKAG
;
A
#
# COMPACT_ATOMS: atom_id res chain seq x y z
N MET A 1 -7.85 3.89 -15.44
CA MET A 1 -9.13 3.52 -14.82
C MET A 1 -9.37 4.42 -13.62
N SER A 2 -10.65 4.73 -13.26
CA SER A 2 -10.96 5.48 -12.03
C SER A 2 -10.69 4.61 -10.79
N ILE A 3 -10.52 5.26 -9.64
CA ILE A 3 -10.34 4.56 -8.35
C ILE A 3 -11.55 3.65 -8.09
N ASP A 4 -12.77 4.17 -8.23
CA ASP A 4 -14.00 3.41 -8.00
C ASP A 4 -14.08 2.13 -8.85
N SER A 5 -13.68 2.21 -10.14
CA SER A 5 -13.72 1.03 -11.01
C SER A 5 -12.73 -0.06 -10.62
N VAL A 6 -11.60 0.30 -10.00
CA VAL A 6 -10.65 -0.66 -9.45
C VAL A 6 -11.22 -1.29 -8.18
N ILE A 7 -11.82 -0.48 -7.29
CA ILE A 7 -12.47 -0.96 -6.06
C ILE A 7 -13.62 -1.93 -6.40
N ASP A 8 -14.47 -1.59 -7.38
CA ASP A 8 -15.57 -2.46 -7.81
C ASP A 8 -15.09 -3.81 -8.33
N ALA A 9 -13.96 -3.84 -9.02
CA ALA A 9 -13.35 -5.09 -9.46
C ALA A 9 -12.84 -5.93 -8.27
N TRP A 10 -12.21 -5.29 -7.27
CA TRP A 10 -11.76 -5.96 -6.05
C TRP A 10 -12.91 -6.48 -5.19
N ASN A 11 -14.07 -5.80 -5.17
CA ASN A 11 -15.26 -6.29 -4.47
C ASN A 11 -15.75 -7.67 -4.98
N GLN A 12 -15.36 -8.05 -6.21
CA GLN A 12 -15.75 -9.31 -6.85
C GLN A 12 -14.58 -10.31 -6.92
N ALA A 13 -13.38 -9.91 -6.52
CA ALA A 13 -12.17 -10.70 -6.70
C ALA A 13 -11.96 -11.74 -5.61
N ASP A 14 -11.23 -12.79 -5.98
CA ASP A 14 -10.57 -13.70 -5.06
C ASP A 14 -9.06 -13.36 -5.04
N PRO A 15 -8.54 -12.79 -3.94
CA PRO A 15 -7.14 -12.36 -3.86
C PRO A 15 -6.13 -13.47 -4.14
N ALA A 16 -6.40 -14.70 -3.71
CA ALA A 16 -5.50 -15.84 -3.96
C ALA A 16 -5.47 -16.23 -5.45
N ALA A 17 -6.62 -16.14 -6.14
CA ALA A 17 -6.70 -16.47 -7.57
C ALA A 17 -5.99 -15.47 -8.47
N ILE A 18 -5.91 -14.20 -8.06
CA ILE A 18 -5.29 -13.11 -8.84
C ILE A 18 -3.88 -12.74 -8.39
N HIS A 19 -3.35 -13.39 -7.35
CA HIS A 19 -1.97 -13.21 -6.93
C HIS A 19 -1.00 -13.34 -8.14
N PRO A 20 0.11 -12.57 -8.22
CA PRO A 20 1.04 -12.60 -9.37
C PRO A 20 1.50 -13.98 -9.78
N THR A 21 1.59 -14.92 -8.85
CA THR A 21 1.92 -16.32 -9.13
C THR A 21 0.70 -17.18 -9.49
N ARG A 22 -0.44 -16.60 -9.70
CA ARG A 22 -1.75 -17.16 -10.07
C ARG A 22 -1.94 -18.66 -9.77
N GLY A 23 -3.06 -19.03 -9.12
CA GLY A 23 -3.36 -20.43 -8.80
C GLY A 23 -2.51 -21.00 -7.67
N ILE A 24 -1.95 -20.17 -6.80
CA ILE A 24 -1.33 -20.61 -5.57
C ILE A 24 -2.40 -21.10 -4.58
N SER A 25 -2.03 -22.06 -3.72
CA SER A 25 -2.89 -22.46 -2.62
C SER A 25 -3.08 -21.32 -1.63
N GLU A 26 -4.13 -21.38 -0.83
CA GLU A 26 -4.37 -20.41 0.24
C GLU A 26 -3.18 -20.36 1.23
N ASP A 27 -2.60 -21.50 1.58
CA ASP A 27 -1.40 -21.57 2.43
C ASP A 27 -0.23 -20.81 1.80
N ALA A 28 0.04 -20.99 0.50
CA ALA A 28 1.10 -20.29 -0.19
C ALA A 28 0.84 -18.77 -0.26
N TYR A 29 -0.42 -18.37 -0.41
CA TYR A 29 -0.83 -16.96 -0.36
C TYR A 29 -0.53 -16.35 1.01
N ARG A 30 -0.91 -17.02 2.10
CA ARG A 30 -0.62 -16.60 3.48
C ARG A 30 0.87 -16.54 3.77
N ILE A 31 1.64 -17.57 3.42
CA ILE A 31 3.10 -17.61 3.56
C ILE A 31 3.75 -16.43 2.81
N SER A 32 3.24 -16.06 1.63
CA SER A 32 3.75 -14.89 0.90
C SER A 32 3.59 -13.60 1.69
N GLY A 33 2.49 -13.44 2.42
CA GLY A 33 2.24 -12.30 3.31
C GLY A 33 3.18 -12.29 4.52
N GLU A 34 3.38 -13.43 5.17
CA GLU A 34 4.32 -13.58 6.28
C GLU A 34 5.76 -13.21 5.87
N ASN A 35 6.19 -13.65 4.70
CA ASN A 35 7.50 -13.31 4.15
C ASN A 35 7.62 -11.79 3.87
N GLN A 36 6.57 -11.16 3.35
CA GLN A 36 6.55 -9.71 3.13
C GLN A 36 6.56 -8.95 4.47
N ALA A 37 5.78 -9.37 5.46
CA ALA A 37 5.77 -8.78 6.79
C ALA A 37 7.15 -8.90 7.48
N ALA A 38 7.80 -10.06 7.37
CA ALA A 38 9.15 -10.27 7.88
C ALA A 38 10.16 -9.33 7.20
N LEU A 39 10.07 -9.13 5.89
CA LEU A 39 10.93 -8.19 5.18
C LEU A 39 10.64 -6.73 5.59
N LEU A 40 9.37 -6.35 5.71
CA LEU A 40 8.97 -5.02 6.18
C LEU A 40 9.49 -4.74 7.60
N SER A 41 9.57 -5.75 8.46
CA SER A 41 10.11 -5.59 9.81
C SER A 41 11.60 -5.23 9.85
N THR A 42 12.33 -5.43 8.74
CA THR A 42 13.72 -4.97 8.59
C THR A 42 13.82 -3.50 8.16
N ILE A 43 12.70 -2.92 7.70
CA ILE A 43 12.61 -1.56 7.16
C ILE A 43 11.96 -0.61 8.17
N LEU A 44 10.86 -1.07 8.78
CA LEU A 44 10.05 -0.28 9.68
C LEU A 44 10.66 -0.23 11.09
N PRO A 45 10.57 0.90 11.80
CA PRO A 45 10.93 0.95 13.22
C PRO A 45 10.08 -0.02 14.03
N ALA A 46 10.70 -0.80 14.92
CA ALA A 46 10.02 -1.81 15.72
C ALA A 46 8.83 -1.21 16.50
N GLY A 47 7.68 -1.86 16.45
CA GLY A 47 6.47 -1.47 17.17
C GLY A 47 5.83 -0.15 16.74
N CYS A 48 6.23 0.41 15.58
CA CYS A 48 5.68 1.67 15.11
C CYS A 48 4.21 1.54 14.68
N LYS A 49 3.52 2.69 14.60
CA LYS A 49 2.18 2.79 14.04
C LYS A 49 2.28 2.73 12.52
N VAL A 50 1.66 1.74 11.90
CA VAL A 50 1.71 1.54 10.46
C VAL A 50 0.30 1.36 9.89
N VAL A 51 0.04 1.99 8.76
CA VAL A 51 -1.15 1.74 7.96
C VAL A 51 -0.75 0.85 6.79
N ASP A 52 -1.47 -0.25 6.60
CA ASP A 52 -1.42 -1.08 5.39
C ASP A 52 -2.57 -0.62 4.48
N PHE A 53 -2.24 0.16 3.45
CA PHE A 53 -3.22 0.67 2.48
C PHE A 53 -3.34 -0.25 1.27
N GLY A 54 -4.58 -0.66 0.96
CA GLY A 54 -4.89 -1.74 0.03
C GLY A 54 -4.60 -3.10 0.67
N CYS A 55 -4.97 -3.23 1.96
CA CYS A 55 -4.66 -4.40 2.77
C CYS A 55 -5.34 -5.69 2.30
N GLY A 56 -6.39 -5.58 1.46
CA GLY A 56 -7.21 -6.70 1.05
C GLY A 56 -7.79 -7.46 2.24
N ASP A 57 -7.70 -8.77 2.20
CA ASP A 57 -8.13 -9.69 3.27
C ASP A 57 -7.11 -9.80 4.43
N GLY A 58 -6.12 -8.91 4.50
CA GLY A 58 -5.13 -8.85 5.58
C GLY A 58 -3.87 -9.68 5.37
N ARG A 59 -3.58 -10.10 4.14
CA ARG A 59 -2.41 -10.95 3.82
C ARG A 59 -1.10 -10.46 4.45
N VAL A 60 -0.86 -9.13 4.50
CA VAL A 60 0.33 -8.50 5.10
C VAL A 60 0.01 -7.90 6.46
N ALA A 61 -1.15 -7.25 6.61
CA ALA A 61 -1.56 -6.58 7.85
C ALA A 61 -1.58 -7.54 9.06
N ILE A 62 -2.15 -8.74 8.89
CA ILE A 62 -2.30 -9.72 9.98
C ILE A 62 -0.93 -10.19 10.51
N PRO A 63 -0.01 -10.72 9.68
CA PRO A 63 1.30 -11.13 10.18
C PRO A 63 2.13 -9.94 10.71
N LEU A 64 1.96 -8.74 10.16
CA LEU A 64 2.65 -7.55 10.66
C LEU A 64 2.18 -7.18 12.08
N ALA A 65 0.86 -7.25 12.35
CA ALA A 65 0.32 -7.09 13.71
C ALA A 65 0.86 -8.18 14.65
N GLY A 66 0.97 -9.43 14.18
CA GLY A 66 1.59 -10.53 14.92
C GLY A 66 3.06 -10.32 15.28
N LEU A 67 3.79 -9.51 14.51
CA LEU A 67 5.15 -9.08 14.80
C LEU A 67 5.24 -7.90 15.80
N GLY A 68 4.10 -7.43 16.34
CA GLY A 68 4.05 -6.40 17.37
C GLY A 68 3.98 -4.96 16.85
N TYR A 69 3.61 -4.75 15.58
CA TYR A 69 3.32 -3.43 15.04
C TYR A 69 1.89 -2.97 15.40
N GLU A 70 1.69 -1.66 15.63
CA GLU A 70 0.35 -1.08 15.76
C GLU A 70 -0.26 -0.87 14.36
N VAL A 71 -0.82 -1.95 13.79
CA VAL A 71 -1.35 -1.94 12.42
C VAL A 71 -2.75 -1.36 12.39
N THR A 72 -3.03 -0.49 11.41
CA THR A 72 -4.36 -0.15 10.93
C THR A 72 -4.47 -0.61 9.48
N ALA A 73 -5.43 -1.46 9.18
CA ALA A 73 -5.67 -1.97 7.84
C ALA A 73 -6.64 -1.05 7.09
N ALA A 74 -6.27 -0.57 5.91
CA ALA A 74 -7.08 0.36 5.12
C ALA A 74 -7.30 -0.18 3.70
N ASP A 75 -8.53 -0.15 3.22
CA ASP A 75 -8.87 -0.58 1.86
C ASP A 75 -10.10 0.18 1.34
N GLY A 76 -10.25 0.29 0.04
CA GLY A 76 -11.44 0.84 -0.61
C GLY A 76 -12.60 -0.18 -0.70
N SER A 77 -12.30 -1.46 -0.52
CA SER A 77 -13.28 -2.55 -0.60
C SER A 77 -13.79 -2.94 0.78
N GLN A 78 -15.05 -2.67 1.08
CA GLN A 78 -15.69 -3.15 2.30
C GLN A 78 -15.69 -4.69 2.38
N VAL A 79 -15.85 -5.37 1.23
CA VAL A 79 -15.82 -6.84 1.16
C VAL A 79 -14.48 -7.40 1.64
N MET A 80 -13.37 -6.75 1.30
CA MET A 80 -12.04 -7.15 1.76
C MET A 80 -11.86 -6.89 3.25
N LEU A 81 -12.31 -5.72 3.73
CA LEU A 81 -12.25 -5.40 5.16
C LEU A 81 -13.10 -6.33 6.03
N ASP A 82 -14.26 -6.77 5.53
CA ASP A 82 -15.11 -7.74 6.24
C ASP A 82 -14.38 -9.09 6.40
N ARG A 83 -13.72 -9.59 5.35
CA ARG A 83 -12.90 -10.80 5.39
C ARG A 83 -11.74 -10.67 6.38
N LEU A 84 -11.05 -9.52 6.36
CA LEU A 84 -9.98 -9.25 7.32
C LEU A 84 -10.51 -9.25 8.76
N THR A 85 -11.63 -8.57 9.01
CA THR A 85 -12.23 -8.47 10.34
C THR A 85 -12.68 -9.86 10.86
N GLU A 86 -13.17 -10.72 9.97
CA GLU A 86 -13.50 -12.11 10.33
C GLU A 86 -12.23 -12.90 10.73
N ALA A 87 -11.13 -12.72 9.99
CA ALA A 87 -9.87 -13.42 10.23
C ALA A 87 -9.07 -12.86 11.43
N ALA A 88 -9.14 -11.56 11.68
CA ALA A 88 -8.36 -10.86 12.71
C ALA A 88 -9.14 -9.66 13.30
N PRO A 89 -10.13 -9.91 14.17
CA PRO A 89 -11.03 -8.87 14.71
C PRO A 89 -10.31 -7.80 15.54
N ASP A 90 -9.11 -8.08 16.02
CA ASP A 90 -8.29 -7.15 16.80
C ASP A 90 -7.51 -6.14 15.94
N VAL A 91 -7.46 -6.31 14.60
CA VAL A 91 -6.82 -5.38 13.69
C VAL A 91 -7.83 -4.30 13.28
N PRO A 92 -7.62 -3.02 13.67
CA PRO A 92 -8.50 -1.93 13.26
C PRO A 92 -8.55 -1.77 11.74
N THR A 93 -9.75 -1.53 11.20
CA THR A 93 -9.97 -1.33 9.77
C THR A 93 -10.46 0.08 9.47
N VAL A 94 -10.13 0.60 8.28
CA VAL A 94 -10.57 1.90 7.76
C VAL A 94 -10.98 1.74 6.30
N LEU A 95 -12.23 2.10 5.98
CA LEU A 95 -12.72 2.16 4.60
C LEU A 95 -12.31 3.50 3.99
N THR A 96 -11.47 3.47 2.96
CA THR A 96 -10.97 4.66 2.27
C THR A 96 -10.42 4.31 0.89
N ASP A 97 -10.59 5.20 -0.07
CA ASP A 97 -9.95 5.10 -1.39
C ASP A 97 -8.50 5.59 -1.39
N GLY A 98 -7.99 5.99 -0.23
CA GLY A 98 -6.64 6.49 -0.01
C GLY A 98 -6.51 8.01 -0.15
N THR A 99 -7.41 8.68 -0.86
CA THR A 99 -7.31 10.14 -1.08
C THR A 99 -7.63 10.95 0.18
N ASP A 100 -8.43 10.39 1.08
CA ASP A 100 -8.86 10.97 2.35
C ASP A 100 -8.28 10.27 3.59
N LEU A 101 -7.29 9.39 3.42
CA LEU A 101 -6.75 8.54 4.51
C LEU A 101 -6.39 9.34 5.77
N ALA A 102 -5.82 10.53 5.62
CA ALA A 102 -5.44 11.36 6.77
C ALA A 102 -6.64 11.79 7.62
N ASP A 103 -7.76 12.10 6.98
CA ASP A 103 -9.00 12.53 7.62
C ASP A 103 -9.68 11.35 8.31
N GLN A 104 -9.72 10.19 7.65
CA GLN A 104 -10.28 8.95 8.19
C GLN A 104 -9.52 8.47 9.44
N LEU A 105 -8.21 8.59 9.45
CA LEU A 105 -7.39 8.22 10.60
C LEU A 105 -7.53 9.21 11.78
N GLY A 106 -7.83 10.49 11.51
CA GLY A 106 -7.89 11.55 12.54
C GLY A 106 -6.55 11.82 13.25
N ARG A 107 -5.48 11.14 12.86
CA ARG A 107 -4.13 11.27 13.43
C ARG A 107 -3.07 10.90 12.41
N LYS A 108 -1.82 11.37 12.61
CA LYS A 108 -0.69 10.93 11.79
C LYS A 108 -0.17 9.58 12.25
N THR A 109 0.29 8.79 11.28
CA THR A 109 0.98 7.51 11.48
C THR A 109 2.49 7.64 11.33
N ASP A 110 3.25 6.65 11.82
CA ASP A 110 4.70 6.57 11.65
C ASP A 110 5.09 6.08 10.27
N ALA A 111 4.30 5.17 9.71
CA ALA A 111 4.53 4.63 8.39
C ALA A 111 3.21 4.32 7.65
N VAL A 112 3.28 4.32 6.32
CA VAL A 112 2.28 3.72 5.43
C VAL A 112 3.00 2.73 4.53
N ILE A 113 2.44 1.54 4.39
CA ILE A 113 2.82 0.59 3.36
C ILE A 113 1.69 0.47 2.35
N SER A 114 2.02 0.27 1.08
CA SER A 114 1.04 0.01 0.02
C SER A 114 1.68 -0.88 -1.03
N LEU A 115 1.32 -2.16 -1.03
CA LEU A 115 1.93 -3.19 -1.85
C LEU A 115 0.92 -3.77 -2.83
N ALA A 116 1.27 -3.79 -4.12
CA ALA A 116 0.43 -4.25 -5.22
C ALA A 116 -0.91 -3.48 -5.34
N VAL A 117 -0.91 -2.17 -5.04
CA VAL A 117 -2.08 -1.30 -5.12
C VAL A 117 -1.89 -0.23 -6.19
N LEU A 118 -0.88 0.64 -6.02
CA LEU A 118 -0.62 1.78 -6.90
C LEU A 118 -0.39 1.36 -8.36
N ILE A 119 0.15 0.18 -8.55
CA ILE A 119 0.42 -0.42 -9.86
C ILE A 119 -0.85 -0.65 -10.69
N HIS A 120 -2.03 -0.71 -10.07
CA HIS A 120 -3.31 -0.98 -10.74
C HIS A 120 -4.09 0.30 -11.09
N HIS A 121 -3.56 1.46 -10.77
CA HIS A 121 -4.21 2.75 -11.00
C HIS A 121 -3.59 3.51 -12.18
N SER A 122 -4.39 4.38 -12.82
CA SER A 122 -3.87 5.38 -13.75
C SER A 122 -2.94 6.35 -13.02
N TYR A 123 -2.11 7.07 -13.77
CA TYR A 123 -1.23 8.08 -13.19
C TYR A 123 -1.99 9.08 -12.32
N GLU A 124 -3.10 9.63 -12.82
CA GLU A 124 -3.92 10.60 -12.09
C GLU A 124 -4.47 10.03 -10.79
N SER A 125 -5.02 8.81 -10.83
CA SER A 125 -5.56 8.14 -9.65
C SER A 125 -4.47 7.82 -8.63
N ALA A 126 -3.33 7.29 -9.09
CA ALA A 126 -2.21 6.95 -8.23
C ALA A 126 -1.60 8.20 -7.57
N GLU A 127 -1.47 9.33 -8.31
CA GLU A 127 -0.99 10.59 -7.73
C GLU A 127 -1.88 11.06 -6.57
N ARG A 128 -3.20 11.07 -6.75
CA ARG A 128 -4.16 11.46 -5.72
C ARG A 128 -4.09 10.54 -4.49
N ILE A 129 -3.97 9.24 -4.71
CA ILE A 129 -3.79 8.26 -3.62
C ILE A 129 -2.48 8.55 -2.89
N ILE A 130 -1.35 8.68 -3.58
CA ILE A 130 -0.04 8.92 -2.97
C ILE A 130 -0.04 10.24 -2.17
N GLU A 131 -0.71 11.29 -2.65
CA GLU A 131 -0.92 12.54 -1.91
C GLU A 131 -1.66 12.31 -0.58
N GLY A 132 -2.75 11.53 -0.59
CA GLY A 132 -3.50 11.16 0.61
C GLY A 132 -2.69 10.31 1.58
N LEU A 133 -1.96 9.30 1.08
CA LEU A 133 -1.05 8.49 1.88
C LEU A 133 0.05 9.36 2.52
N ARG A 134 0.65 10.27 1.74
CA ARG A 134 1.65 11.20 2.27
C ARG A 134 1.07 12.13 3.33
N ALA A 135 -0.15 12.59 3.15
CA ALA A 135 -0.84 13.43 4.14
C ALA A 135 -1.06 12.69 5.46
N ALA A 136 -1.25 11.38 5.46
CA ALA A 136 -1.45 10.57 6.65
C ALA A 136 -0.16 10.35 7.47
N VAL A 137 1.02 10.44 6.86
CA VAL A 137 2.31 10.17 7.51
C VAL A 137 2.88 11.43 8.16
N ARG A 138 3.38 11.31 9.40
CA ARG A 138 4.11 12.40 10.08
C ARG A 138 5.42 12.75 9.38
N VAL A 139 5.92 13.94 9.62
CA VAL A 139 7.28 14.32 9.15
C VAL A 139 8.32 13.35 9.75
N ASN A 140 9.27 12.95 8.93
CA ASN A 140 10.27 11.89 9.17
C ASN A 140 9.70 10.46 9.24
N GLY A 141 8.40 10.24 9.03
CA GLY A 141 7.82 8.92 8.86
C GLY A 141 8.14 8.32 7.49
N LEU A 142 7.78 7.05 7.29
CA LEU A 142 8.15 6.27 6.12
C LEU A 142 6.92 5.94 5.25
N LEU A 143 7.14 5.88 3.95
CA LEU A 143 6.22 5.24 3.00
C LEU A 143 6.99 4.14 2.27
N VAL A 144 6.45 2.92 2.26
CA VAL A 144 6.95 1.78 1.49
C VAL A 144 5.91 1.46 0.43
N LEU A 145 6.21 1.78 -0.81
CA LEU A 145 5.22 1.79 -1.88
C LEU A 145 5.66 0.86 -3.02
N ASP A 146 4.74 0.02 -3.51
CA ASP A 146 4.94 -0.66 -4.78
C ASP A 146 4.66 0.33 -5.92
N TRP A 147 5.68 1.08 -6.27
CA TRP A 147 5.66 2.19 -7.23
C TRP A 147 6.79 2.05 -8.25
N PRO A 148 6.61 1.15 -9.23
CA PRO A 148 7.68 0.74 -10.13
C PRO A 148 8.03 1.81 -11.16
N VAL A 149 9.32 1.91 -11.46
CA VAL A 149 9.87 2.75 -12.52
C VAL A 149 10.39 1.87 -13.65
N ALA A 150 10.16 2.29 -14.89
CA ALA A 150 10.66 1.63 -16.09
C ALA A 150 11.25 2.66 -17.07
N ASP A 151 12.14 2.19 -17.95
CA ASP A 151 12.72 3.01 -19.03
C ASP A 151 11.64 3.40 -20.06
N GLU A 152 10.69 2.50 -20.31
CA GLU A 152 9.51 2.75 -21.13
C GLU A 152 8.25 2.71 -20.23
N PRO A 153 7.85 3.84 -19.63
CA PRO A 153 6.72 3.89 -18.72
C PRO A 153 5.39 3.75 -19.47
N ALA A 154 4.44 3.05 -18.86
CA ALA A 154 3.12 2.83 -19.45
C ALA A 154 2.03 2.75 -18.38
N GLU A 155 0.83 3.26 -18.69
CA GLU A 155 -0.36 3.00 -17.88
C GLU A 155 -0.94 1.62 -18.19
N GLY A 156 -1.32 0.89 -17.15
CA GLY A 156 -2.03 -0.38 -17.29
C GLY A 156 -3.41 -0.21 -17.92
N ALA A 157 -3.75 -1.05 -18.90
CA ALA A 157 -5.02 -0.97 -19.62
C ALA A 157 -6.20 -1.63 -18.88
N GLY A 158 -5.95 -2.48 -17.90
CA GLY A 158 -6.97 -3.21 -17.13
C GLY A 158 -6.72 -3.15 -15.63
N TRP A 159 -7.72 -3.52 -14.84
CA TRP A 159 -7.71 -3.41 -13.38
C TRP A 159 -6.61 -4.21 -12.64
N ILE A 160 -6.03 -5.22 -13.29
CA ILE A 160 -4.86 -5.97 -12.80
C ILE A 160 -3.60 -5.71 -13.64
N SER A 161 -3.66 -4.79 -14.59
CA SER A 161 -2.50 -4.40 -15.38
C SER A 161 -1.57 -3.53 -14.55
N VAL A 162 -0.27 -3.62 -14.84
CA VAL A 162 0.74 -2.85 -14.11
C VAL A 162 0.99 -1.51 -14.79
N THR A 163 0.82 -0.43 -14.05
CA THR A 163 1.26 0.91 -14.41
C THR A 163 2.71 1.10 -13.95
N THR A 164 3.59 1.47 -14.86
CA THR A 164 4.98 1.82 -14.58
C THR A 164 5.24 3.29 -14.85
N TRP A 165 6.16 3.90 -14.10
CA TRP A 165 6.43 5.32 -14.11
C TRP A 165 7.78 5.66 -14.71
N SER A 166 7.95 6.87 -15.27
CA SER A 166 9.29 7.40 -15.48
C SER A 166 9.88 7.89 -14.15
N ARG A 167 11.20 7.86 -14.05
CA ARG A 167 11.91 8.39 -12.90
C ARG A 167 11.58 9.87 -12.68
N ASP A 168 11.60 10.66 -13.74
CA ASP A 168 11.36 12.11 -13.68
C ASP A 168 9.97 12.41 -13.11
N ARG A 169 8.92 11.73 -13.59
CA ARG A 169 7.55 11.94 -13.09
C ARG A 169 7.43 11.55 -11.60
N GLN A 170 8.08 10.45 -11.19
CA GLN A 170 8.11 10.05 -9.78
C GLN A 170 8.80 11.09 -8.91
N ASP A 171 9.94 11.62 -9.37
CA ASP A 171 10.73 12.60 -8.64
C ASP A 171 10.01 13.96 -8.56
N GLU A 172 9.33 14.40 -9.63
CA GLU A 172 8.49 15.60 -9.63
C GLU A 172 7.36 15.51 -8.60
N LEU A 173 6.64 14.37 -8.57
CA LEU A 173 5.59 14.15 -7.56
C LEU A 173 6.20 14.14 -6.15
N CYS A 174 7.30 13.43 -5.93
CA CYS A 174 7.98 13.38 -4.64
C CYS A 174 8.37 14.78 -4.15
N GLN A 175 8.92 15.62 -5.03
CA GLN A 175 9.28 17.01 -4.69
C GLN A 175 8.04 17.83 -4.30
N ARG A 176 6.97 17.73 -5.09
CA ARG A 176 5.73 18.48 -4.88
C ARG A 176 5.08 18.18 -3.53
N ILE A 177 5.08 16.91 -3.11
CA ILE A 177 4.38 16.48 -1.89
C ILE A 177 5.28 16.28 -0.67
N GLY A 178 6.57 16.56 -0.78
CA GLY A 178 7.53 16.41 0.32
C GLY A 178 7.82 14.94 0.65
N LEU A 179 8.24 14.18 -0.36
CA LEU A 179 8.81 12.83 -0.21
C LEU A 179 10.29 12.85 -0.62
N LYS A 180 11.12 12.20 0.16
CA LYS A 180 12.52 11.93 -0.18
C LYS A 180 12.73 10.43 -0.31
N ARG A 181 13.12 9.98 -1.51
CA ARG A 181 13.50 8.58 -1.73
C ARG A 181 14.70 8.20 -0.89
N LEU A 182 14.66 7.02 -0.31
CA LEU A 182 15.77 6.41 0.42
C LEU A 182 16.36 5.26 -0.40
N ASP A 183 17.68 5.24 -0.52
CA ASP A 183 18.39 4.12 -1.11
C ASP A 183 18.64 3.09 0.00
N GLN A 184 17.81 2.05 0.05
CA GLN A 184 17.98 0.94 0.97
C GLN A 184 18.29 -0.35 0.20
N ALA A 185 19.51 -0.82 0.33
CA ALA A 185 19.92 -2.08 -0.29
C ALA A 185 19.07 -3.24 0.26
N GLY A 186 18.60 -4.11 -0.64
CA GLY A 186 17.85 -5.32 -0.29
C GLY A 186 16.34 -5.15 -0.15
N SER A 187 15.79 -3.93 -0.24
CA SER A 187 14.34 -3.76 -0.33
C SER A 187 13.85 -3.95 -1.78
N PRO A 188 12.84 -4.80 -2.04
CA PRO A 188 12.23 -4.90 -3.36
C PRO A 188 11.32 -3.71 -3.67
N TRP A 189 10.93 -2.93 -2.66
CA TRP A 189 10.04 -1.78 -2.81
C TRP A 189 10.79 -0.47 -2.61
N PRO A 190 10.44 0.57 -3.36
CA PRO A 190 10.85 1.94 -3.08
C PRO A 190 10.42 2.38 -1.68
N ILE A 191 11.35 3.01 -0.97
CA ILE A 191 11.12 3.57 0.37
C ILE A 191 11.29 5.07 0.29
N PHE A 192 10.34 5.79 0.90
CA PHE A 192 10.36 7.23 0.94
C PHE A 192 10.25 7.73 2.38
N ARG A 193 10.90 8.84 2.66
CA ARG A 193 10.76 9.58 3.91
C ARG A 193 9.90 10.82 3.68
N ALA A 194 8.90 11.00 4.52
CA ALA A 194 8.10 12.19 4.53
C ALA A 194 8.94 13.36 5.07
N VAL A 195 9.11 14.41 4.27
CA VAL A 195 9.80 15.65 4.65
C VAL A 195 8.82 16.82 4.64
N LYS A 196 9.20 17.97 5.18
CA LYS A 196 8.38 19.19 4.99
C LYS A 196 8.37 19.51 3.51
N ALA A 197 7.19 19.78 2.98
CA ALA A 197 7.09 20.37 1.65
C ALA A 197 7.73 21.74 1.68
N GLY A 198 8.48 22.06 0.64
CA GLY A 198 9.18 23.34 0.52
C GLY A 198 8.24 24.51 0.31
#